data_f9697af0de2d6b07e5e8e25599022458
#
_entry.id   f9697af0de2d6b07e5e8e25599022458
#
_cell.length_a   1.000
_cell.length_b   1.000
_cell.length_c   1.000
_cell.angle_alpha   90.00
_cell.angle_beta   90.00
_cell.angle_gamma   90.00
#
_symmetry.space_group_name_H-M   'P 1'
#
loop_
_entity.id
_entity.type
_entity.pdbx_description
1 polymer ?
#
loop_
_entity_poly.entity_id
_entity_poly.type
_entity_poly.pdbx_seq_one_letter_code
_entity_poly.pdbx_strand_id
1 'polypeptide(L)'
;MTQDTKREPRERLLSLLGRLPNLSRSISARTLKHERFAEFELETLILDLNGKELVPAYYVKPLRGDGPYPAILYNHAHGNEWLPGKLELLEGRRTLQRPAYAEELASMGIASLCIDQWNFGERRGRTESALFKELLWNGEVLWGLMVYDSLKAVDYLASRDDIDENRIGTLGLSLGSTMAWWVAALDERIKVC
;
A
#
# COMPACT_ATOMS: atom_id res chain seq x y z
N MET A 1 25.32 -7.51 11.01
CA MET A 1 24.46 -6.87 12.01
C MET A 1 23.46 -7.91 12.47
N THR A 2 23.46 -8.24 13.76
CA THR A 2 22.56 -9.26 14.34
C THR A 2 21.13 -8.75 14.37
N GLN A 3 20.14 -9.64 14.37
CA GLN A 3 18.69 -9.30 14.44
C GLN A 3 18.35 -8.35 15.60
N ASP A 4 19.08 -8.42 16.69
CA ASP A 4 18.90 -7.60 17.89
C ASP A 4 19.21 -6.11 17.67
N THR A 5 20.18 -5.78 16.81
CA THR A 5 20.59 -4.40 16.53
C THR A 5 19.58 -3.62 15.65
N LYS A 6 18.61 -4.29 15.03
CA LYS A 6 17.57 -3.66 14.20
C LYS A 6 16.25 -3.48 14.95
N ARG A 7 16.03 -4.18 16.04
CA ARG A 7 14.77 -4.18 16.80
C ARG A 7 14.52 -2.84 17.48
N GLU A 8 15.46 -2.31 18.19
CA GLU A 8 15.35 -1.03 18.91
C GLU A 8 15.02 0.16 17.99
N PRO A 9 15.70 0.35 16.84
CA PRO A 9 15.32 1.40 15.89
C PRO A 9 13.90 1.26 15.35
N ARG A 10 13.40 0.05 15.10
CA ARG A 10 12.03 -0.19 14.63
C ARG A 10 10.99 0.14 15.67
N GLU A 11 11.20 -0.29 16.91
CA GLU A 11 10.30 0.03 18.03
C GLU A 11 10.24 1.55 18.23
N ARG A 12 11.37 2.24 18.09
CA ARG A 12 11.43 3.70 18.12
C ARG A 12 10.65 4.35 16.98
N LEU A 13 10.80 3.86 15.74
CA LEU A 13 10.02 4.35 14.60
C LEU A 13 8.52 4.13 14.80
N LEU A 14 8.11 2.94 15.25
CA LEU A 14 6.71 2.64 15.57
C LEU A 14 6.15 3.60 16.61
N SER A 15 6.92 3.95 17.64
CA SER A 15 6.50 4.86 18.70
C SER A 15 6.20 6.29 18.20
N LEU A 16 6.74 6.70 17.05
CA LEU A 16 6.48 8.01 16.43
C LEU A 16 5.14 8.07 15.70
N LEU A 17 4.51 6.93 15.45
CA LEU A 17 3.28 6.83 14.66
C LEU A 17 2.00 7.09 15.47
N GLY A 18 2.15 7.43 16.77
CA GLY A 18 1.00 7.62 17.66
C GLY A 18 0.31 6.30 18.01
N ARG A 19 -0.95 6.38 18.45
CA ARG A 19 -1.72 5.19 18.76
C ARG A 19 -2.18 4.49 17.48
N LEU A 20 -1.71 3.28 17.27
CA LEU A 20 -2.08 2.44 16.13
C LEU A 20 -3.16 1.41 16.52
N PRO A 21 -3.98 0.94 15.56
CA PRO A 21 -4.77 -0.27 15.75
C PRO A 21 -3.87 -1.48 16.03
N ASN A 22 -4.47 -2.59 16.48
CA ASN A 22 -3.71 -3.81 16.76
C ASN A 22 -3.04 -4.35 15.48
N LEU A 23 -1.70 -4.44 15.49
CA LEU A 23 -0.91 -4.98 14.37
C LEU A 23 -1.23 -6.45 14.06
N SER A 24 -1.66 -7.23 15.06
CA SER A 24 -2.07 -8.62 14.89
C SER A 24 -3.51 -8.78 14.38
N ARG A 25 -4.21 -7.67 14.06
CA ARG A 25 -5.55 -7.73 13.51
C ARG A 25 -5.58 -8.55 12.24
N SER A 26 -6.51 -9.50 12.15
CA SER A 26 -6.81 -10.20 10.90
C SER A 26 -7.34 -9.22 9.86
N ILE A 27 -6.94 -9.42 8.64
CA ILE A 27 -7.45 -8.69 7.47
C ILE A 27 -8.57 -9.46 6.81
N SER A 28 -9.48 -8.76 6.16
CA SER A 28 -10.43 -9.37 5.23
C SER A 28 -10.40 -8.61 3.91
N ALA A 29 -10.66 -9.33 2.83
CA ALA A 29 -10.68 -8.80 1.48
C ALA A 29 -11.93 -9.26 0.75
N ARG A 30 -12.49 -8.39 -0.07
CA ARG A 30 -13.58 -8.69 -0.97
C ARG A 30 -13.27 -8.14 -2.35
N THR A 31 -13.25 -9.03 -3.36
CA THR A 31 -13.17 -8.61 -4.76
C THR A 31 -14.52 -8.09 -5.23
N LEU A 32 -14.55 -6.86 -5.72
CA LEU A 32 -15.73 -6.22 -6.28
C LEU A 32 -15.84 -6.45 -7.77
N LYS A 33 -14.71 -6.45 -8.47
CA LYS A 33 -14.64 -6.59 -9.92
C LYS A 33 -13.34 -7.28 -10.30
N HIS A 34 -13.42 -8.06 -11.38
CA HIS A 34 -12.26 -8.68 -12.03
C HIS A 34 -12.29 -8.34 -13.51
N GLU A 35 -11.18 -7.80 -14.02
CA GLU A 35 -11.05 -7.35 -15.40
C GLU A 35 -9.74 -7.88 -15.99
N ARG A 36 -9.77 -8.17 -17.30
CA ARG A 36 -8.59 -8.63 -18.02
C ARG A 36 -8.15 -7.59 -19.04
N PHE A 37 -6.90 -7.21 -18.95
CA PHE A 37 -6.19 -6.34 -19.87
C PHE A 37 -5.22 -7.16 -20.73
N ALA A 38 -4.49 -6.50 -21.64
CA ALA A 38 -3.54 -7.18 -22.52
C ALA A 38 -2.41 -7.87 -21.75
N GLU A 39 -1.86 -7.23 -20.71
CA GLU A 39 -0.67 -7.65 -19.98
C GLU A 39 -0.96 -8.15 -18.56
N PHE A 40 -2.17 -7.89 -18.02
CA PHE A 40 -2.50 -8.20 -16.64
C PHE A 40 -3.99 -8.44 -16.41
N GLU A 41 -4.31 -9.04 -15.28
CA GLU A 41 -5.62 -9.07 -14.66
C GLU A 41 -5.68 -8.05 -13.52
N LEU A 42 -6.79 -7.33 -13.42
CA LEU A 42 -7.05 -6.33 -12.38
C LEU A 42 -8.17 -6.83 -11.47
N GLU A 43 -7.89 -6.90 -10.18
CA GLU A 43 -8.90 -7.04 -9.15
C GLU A 43 -9.15 -5.68 -8.48
N THR A 44 -10.40 -5.21 -8.54
CA THR A 44 -10.87 -4.09 -7.70
C THR A 44 -11.29 -4.67 -6.35
N LEU A 45 -10.65 -4.22 -5.29
CA LEU A 45 -10.78 -4.78 -3.95
C LEU A 45 -11.33 -3.78 -2.95
N ILE A 46 -12.01 -4.31 -1.94
CA ILE A 46 -12.25 -3.63 -0.66
C ILE A 46 -11.60 -4.46 0.43
N LEU A 47 -10.71 -3.83 1.19
CA LEU A 47 -9.96 -4.44 2.28
C LEU A 47 -10.42 -3.86 3.63
N ASP A 48 -10.61 -4.70 4.65
CA ASP A 48 -10.67 -4.26 6.05
C ASP A 48 -9.30 -4.47 6.68
N LEU A 49 -8.50 -3.41 6.69
CA LEU A 49 -7.14 -3.41 7.22
C LEU A 49 -7.09 -2.93 8.68
N ASN A 50 -7.91 -1.93 9.03
CA ASN A 50 -7.76 -1.17 10.27
C ASN A 50 -8.97 -1.25 11.22
N GLY A 51 -10.12 -1.74 10.75
CA GLY A 51 -11.36 -1.82 11.53
C GLY A 51 -12.04 -0.46 11.77
N LYS A 52 -11.57 0.61 11.13
CA LYS A 52 -12.14 1.95 11.24
C LYS A 52 -12.89 2.34 9.97
N GLU A 53 -12.29 2.11 8.82
CA GLU A 53 -12.92 2.31 7.52
C GLU A 53 -12.38 1.32 6.49
N LEU A 54 -13.22 1.01 5.52
CA LEU A 54 -12.85 0.12 4.41
C LEU A 54 -11.84 0.80 3.49
N VAL A 55 -10.90 0.02 2.99
CA VAL A 55 -9.78 0.48 2.17
C VAL A 55 -9.94 -0.04 0.74
N PRO A 56 -10.34 0.81 -0.22
CA PRO A 56 -10.35 0.46 -1.63
C PRO A 56 -8.94 0.22 -2.14
N ALA A 57 -8.78 -0.81 -2.98
CA ALA A 57 -7.49 -1.17 -3.53
C ALA A 57 -7.59 -1.71 -4.96
N TYR A 58 -6.49 -1.64 -5.70
CA TYR A 58 -6.26 -2.34 -6.95
C TYR A 58 -5.14 -3.36 -6.77
N TYR A 59 -5.43 -4.61 -7.12
CA TYR A 59 -4.41 -5.63 -7.26
C TYR A 59 -4.27 -5.98 -8.74
N VAL A 60 -3.05 -5.91 -9.23
CA VAL A 60 -2.67 -6.21 -10.61
C VAL A 60 -1.86 -7.50 -10.62
N LYS A 61 -2.39 -8.50 -11.33
CA LYS A 61 -1.73 -9.79 -11.52
C LYS A 61 -1.18 -9.89 -12.93
N PRO A 62 0.12 -10.18 -13.12
CA PRO A 62 0.68 -10.39 -14.45
C PRO A 62 0.01 -11.57 -15.17
N LEU A 63 -0.11 -11.47 -16.49
CA LEU A 63 -0.44 -12.62 -17.34
C LEU A 63 0.79 -13.41 -17.76
N ARG A 64 1.98 -12.85 -17.54
CA ARG A 64 3.25 -13.46 -17.86
C ARG A 64 3.78 -14.28 -16.68
N GLY A 65 4.13 -15.54 -16.91
CA GLY A 65 4.64 -16.48 -15.89
C GLY A 65 3.52 -17.26 -15.18
N ASP A 66 3.92 -18.24 -14.39
CA ASP A 66 3.00 -19.19 -13.74
C ASP A 66 2.81 -18.92 -12.24
N GLY A 67 3.51 -17.86 -11.70
CA GLY A 67 3.51 -17.58 -10.26
C GLY A 67 4.25 -18.65 -9.41
N PRO A 68 4.32 -18.53 -8.09
CA PRO A 68 3.95 -17.29 -7.38
C PRO A 68 4.82 -16.10 -7.79
N TYR A 69 4.21 -14.93 -7.90
CA TYR A 69 4.84 -13.73 -8.43
C TYR A 69 5.60 -12.94 -7.36
N PRO A 70 6.71 -12.27 -7.70
CA PRO A 70 7.18 -11.15 -6.90
C PRO A 70 6.11 -10.06 -6.90
N ALA A 71 6.04 -9.25 -5.84
CA ALA A 71 5.02 -8.21 -5.74
C ALA A 71 5.59 -6.87 -5.28
N ILE A 72 4.97 -5.78 -5.73
CA ILE A 72 5.25 -4.42 -5.29
C ILE A 72 4.01 -3.83 -4.62
N LEU A 73 4.16 -3.37 -3.37
CA LEU A 73 3.23 -2.41 -2.79
C LEU A 73 3.54 -1.04 -3.40
N TYR A 74 2.67 -0.59 -4.31
CA TYR A 74 2.77 0.73 -4.91
C TYR A 74 2.08 1.76 -4.03
N ASN A 75 2.80 2.80 -3.63
CA ASN A 75 2.27 3.89 -2.82
C ASN A 75 2.10 5.13 -3.69
N HIS A 76 0.87 5.60 -3.88
CA HIS A 76 0.57 6.74 -4.72
C HIS A 76 1.08 8.07 -4.14
N ALA A 77 1.32 9.05 -5.01
CA ALA A 77 1.77 10.38 -4.63
C ALA A 77 0.61 11.26 -4.11
N HIS A 78 0.96 12.33 -3.38
CA HIS A 78 0.01 13.38 -2.99
C HIS A 78 -0.21 14.36 -4.15
N GLY A 79 0.83 15.06 -4.58
CA GLY A 79 0.83 15.98 -5.73
C GLY A 79 -0.24 17.09 -5.69
N ASN A 80 -0.80 17.39 -4.50
CA ASN A 80 -1.99 18.25 -4.32
C ASN A 80 -3.24 17.75 -5.09
N GLU A 81 -3.28 16.45 -5.38
CA GLU A 81 -4.38 15.81 -6.12
C GLU A 81 -4.88 14.62 -5.29
N TRP A 82 -6.02 14.79 -4.63
CA TRP A 82 -6.60 13.73 -3.79
C TRP A 82 -7.44 12.71 -4.57
N LEU A 83 -7.84 13.08 -5.79
CA LEU A 83 -8.74 12.27 -6.60
C LEU A 83 -8.11 10.96 -7.10
N PRO A 84 -6.88 10.93 -7.62
CA PRO A 84 -6.34 9.71 -8.22
C PRO A 84 -6.23 8.54 -7.25
N GLY A 85 -5.65 8.75 -6.04
CA GLY A 85 -5.43 7.65 -5.11
C GLY A 85 -4.79 6.44 -5.79
N LYS A 86 -5.38 5.25 -5.60
CA LYS A 86 -4.94 4.00 -6.22
C LYS A 86 -4.99 3.98 -7.75
N LEU A 87 -5.80 4.87 -8.35
CA LEU A 87 -5.92 4.97 -9.81
C LEU A 87 -4.58 5.37 -10.45
N GLU A 88 -3.69 6.02 -9.69
CA GLU A 88 -2.34 6.35 -10.15
C GLU A 88 -1.54 5.13 -10.62
N LEU A 89 -1.78 3.94 -10.02
CA LEU A 89 -1.14 2.70 -10.47
C LEU A 89 -1.50 2.38 -11.94
N LEU A 90 -2.76 2.60 -12.33
CA LEU A 90 -3.29 2.26 -13.67
C LEU A 90 -3.08 3.37 -14.71
N GLU A 91 -3.24 4.62 -14.30
CA GLU A 91 -3.24 5.76 -15.22
C GLU A 91 -1.95 6.58 -15.16
N GLY A 92 -1.16 6.39 -14.08
CA GLY A 92 0.03 7.20 -13.80
C GLY A 92 -0.31 8.66 -13.54
N ARG A 93 0.70 9.52 -13.63
CA ARG A 93 0.61 10.99 -13.56
C ARG A 93 1.49 11.61 -14.63
N ARG A 94 1.29 12.89 -14.89
CA ARG A 94 2.13 13.65 -15.85
C ARG A 94 3.62 13.61 -15.50
N THR A 95 3.96 13.50 -14.21
CA THR A 95 5.34 13.49 -13.69
C THR A 95 5.92 12.08 -13.55
N LEU A 96 5.14 11.04 -13.85
CA LEU A 96 5.57 9.66 -13.81
C LEU A 96 5.89 9.14 -15.20
N GLN A 97 6.54 7.99 -15.24
CA GLN A 97 6.87 7.28 -16.49
C GLN A 97 5.62 6.88 -17.28
N ARG A 98 5.84 6.53 -18.54
CA ARG A 98 4.88 5.84 -19.41
C ARG A 98 5.57 4.59 -20.00
N PRO A 99 4.89 3.45 -20.06
CA PRO A 99 3.53 3.18 -19.59
C PRO A 99 3.39 3.32 -18.06
N ALA A 100 2.14 3.27 -17.55
CA ALA A 100 1.87 3.33 -16.12
C ALA A 100 2.43 2.10 -15.39
N TYR A 101 2.64 2.21 -14.07
CA TYR A 101 3.32 1.15 -13.31
C TYR A 101 2.58 -0.19 -13.31
N ALA A 102 1.25 -0.22 -13.44
CA ALA A 102 0.51 -1.47 -13.58
C ALA A 102 0.97 -2.27 -14.80
N GLU A 103 1.08 -1.60 -15.94
CA GLU A 103 1.49 -2.20 -17.21
C GLU A 103 3.00 -2.56 -17.18
N GLU A 104 3.83 -1.63 -16.72
CA GLU A 104 5.28 -1.82 -16.65
C GLU A 104 5.66 -3.00 -15.74
N LEU A 105 5.14 -3.04 -14.51
CA LEU A 105 5.43 -4.12 -13.56
C LEU A 105 4.89 -5.47 -14.07
N ALA A 106 3.68 -5.47 -14.62
CA ALA A 106 3.09 -6.69 -15.18
C ALA A 106 3.91 -7.25 -16.34
N SER A 107 4.45 -6.39 -17.22
CA SER A 107 5.32 -6.80 -18.32
C SER A 107 6.60 -7.49 -17.84
N MET A 108 7.06 -7.15 -16.64
CA MET A 108 8.21 -7.77 -15.96
C MET A 108 7.82 -9.04 -15.18
N GLY A 109 6.56 -9.44 -15.17
CA GLY A 109 6.06 -10.57 -14.35
C GLY A 109 5.99 -10.24 -12.86
N ILE A 110 5.78 -8.97 -12.49
CA ILE A 110 5.69 -8.50 -11.11
C ILE A 110 4.25 -8.08 -10.83
N ALA A 111 3.63 -8.66 -9.81
CA ALA A 111 2.33 -8.23 -9.32
C ALA A 111 2.42 -6.90 -8.58
N SER A 112 1.32 -6.16 -8.51
CA SER A 112 1.31 -4.92 -7.74
C SER A 112 -0.02 -4.68 -7.03
N LEU A 113 0.07 -4.07 -5.86
CA LEU A 113 -1.06 -3.65 -5.05
C LEU A 113 -0.95 -2.15 -4.78
N CYS A 114 -2.04 -1.41 -4.97
CA CYS A 114 -2.15 -0.02 -4.54
C CYS A 114 -3.44 0.17 -3.77
N ILE A 115 -3.34 0.73 -2.57
CA ILE A 115 -4.50 1.11 -1.74
C ILE A 115 -4.78 2.60 -1.86
N ASP A 116 -6.03 3.01 -1.69
CA ASP A 116 -6.33 4.41 -1.41
C ASP A 116 -5.86 4.75 0.00
N GLN A 117 -4.94 5.70 0.13
CA GLN A 117 -4.55 6.22 1.43
C GLN A 117 -5.67 7.06 2.05
N TRP A 118 -5.59 7.30 3.35
CA TRP A 118 -6.55 8.13 4.08
C TRP A 118 -6.76 9.47 3.38
N ASN A 119 -8.03 9.81 3.14
CA ASN A 119 -8.48 11.02 2.43
C ASN A 119 -8.14 11.08 0.93
N PHE A 120 -7.72 9.97 0.30
CA PHE A 120 -7.47 9.87 -1.15
C PHE A 120 -8.48 8.96 -1.84
N GLY A 121 -8.59 9.09 -3.16
CA GLY A 121 -9.41 8.23 -4.00
C GLY A 121 -10.86 8.14 -3.50
N GLU A 122 -11.33 6.94 -3.24
CA GLU A 122 -12.68 6.68 -2.73
C GLU A 122 -12.83 6.92 -1.21
N ARG A 123 -11.73 7.12 -0.46
CA ARG A 123 -11.74 7.47 0.98
C ARG A 123 -11.84 8.98 1.23
N ARG A 124 -12.13 9.78 0.21
CA ARG A 124 -12.37 11.22 0.33
C ARG A 124 -13.73 11.49 0.97
N GLY A 125 -13.93 12.68 1.45
CA GLY A 125 -15.21 13.14 2.02
C GLY A 125 -15.03 14.14 3.16
N ARG A 126 -13.81 14.25 3.69
CA ARG A 126 -13.42 15.24 4.70
C ARG A 126 -12.25 16.06 4.18
N THR A 127 -12.04 17.25 4.73
CA THR A 127 -10.77 17.94 4.47
C THR A 127 -9.65 17.25 5.25
N GLU A 128 -8.44 17.27 4.71
CA GLU A 128 -7.27 16.70 5.38
C GLU A 128 -7.08 17.33 6.78
N SER A 129 -7.27 18.65 6.89
CA SER A 129 -7.19 19.37 8.17
C SER A 129 -8.24 18.89 9.18
N ALA A 130 -9.47 18.60 8.74
CA ALA A 130 -10.51 18.09 9.62
C ALA A 130 -10.18 16.67 10.12
N LEU A 131 -9.75 15.80 9.19
CA LEU A 131 -9.32 14.45 9.51
C LEU A 131 -8.11 14.45 10.47
N PHE A 132 -7.10 15.27 10.17
CA PHE A 132 -5.92 15.40 11.02
C PHE A 132 -6.28 15.81 12.46
N LYS A 133 -7.15 16.82 12.62
CA LYS A 133 -7.57 17.31 13.94
C LYS A 133 -8.37 16.25 14.70
N GLU A 134 -9.27 15.54 14.02
CA GLU A 134 -10.07 14.46 14.62
C GLU A 134 -9.17 13.34 15.16
N LEU A 135 -8.20 12.90 14.37
CA LEU A 135 -7.26 11.86 14.75
C LEU A 135 -6.37 12.31 15.91
N LEU A 136 -5.83 13.52 15.84
CA LEU A 136 -5.01 14.09 16.91
C LEU A 136 -5.78 14.16 18.24
N TRP A 137 -7.05 14.55 18.19
CA TRP A 137 -7.93 14.56 19.36
C TRP A 137 -8.10 13.19 20.01
N ASN A 138 -8.05 12.14 19.20
CA ASN A 138 -8.11 10.77 19.66
C ASN A 138 -6.74 10.16 20.03
N GLY A 139 -5.66 10.93 20.02
CA GLY A 139 -4.29 10.45 20.26
C GLY A 139 -3.73 9.61 19.11
N GLU A 140 -4.28 9.79 17.91
CA GLU A 140 -3.87 9.11 16.69
C GLU A 140 -3.17 10.10 15.75
N VAL A 141 -2.29 9.59 14.90
CA VAL A 141 -1.57 10.39 13.91
C VAL A 141 -2.00 9.92 12.52
N LEU A 142 -2.42 10.86 11.66
CA LEU A 142 -2.85 10.51 10.29
C LEU A 142 -1.77 9.72 9.56
N TRP A 143 -0.52 10.18 9.63
CA TRP A 143 0.62 9.46 9.05
C TRP A 143 0.75 8.04 9.62
N GLY A 144 0.56 7.87 10.92
CA GLY A 144 0.60 6.56 11.57
C GLY A 144 -0.44 5.60 11.03
N LEU A 145 -1.67 6.06 10.82
CA LEU A 145 -2.73 5.24 10.24
C LEU A 145 -2.47 4.91 8.76
N MET A 146 -1.88 5.83 7.99
CA MET A 146 -1.47 5.57 6.61
C MET A 146 -0.37 4.51 6.54
N VAL A 147 0.64 4.60 7.41
CA VAL A 147 1.70 3.58 7.53
C VAL A 147 1.12 2.24 7.98
N TYR A 148 0.21 2.26 8.97
CA TYR A 148 -0.47 1.05 9.42
C TYR A 148 -1.21 0.34 8.30
N ASP A 149 -2.03 1.06 7.51
CA ASP A 149 -2.76 0.49 6.38
C ASP A 149 -1.78 -0.11 5.35
N SER A 150 -0.65 0.55 5.10
CA SER A 150 0.37 0.06 4.17
C SER A 150 1.06 -1.22 4.69
N LEU A 151 1.36 -1.31 6.00
CA LEU A 151 1.86 -2.54 6.61
C LEU A 151 0.84 -3.69 6.52
N LYS A 152 -0.44 -3.41 6.75
CA LYS A 152 -1.51 -4.41 6.58
C LYS A 152 -1.74 -4.79 5.12
N ALA A 153 -1.46 -3.89 4.16
CA ALA A 153 -1.46 -4.21 2.74
C ALA A 153 -0.31 -5.18 2.37
N VAL A 154 0.84 -5.10 3.04
CA VAL A 154 1.89 -6.13 2.93
C VAL A 154 1.41 -7.48 3.49
N ASP A 155 0.68 -7.49 4.63
CA ASP A 155 0.08 -8.72 5.16
C ASP A 155 -0.87 -9.35 4.13
N TYR A 156 -1.69 -8.52 3.44
CA TYR A 156 -2.57 -9.00 2.39
C TYR A 156 -1.79 -9.61 1.22
N LEU A 157 -0.74 -8.94 0.73
CA LEU A 157 0.11 -9.49 -0.33
C LEU A 157 0.72 -10.83 0.07
N ALA A 158 1.30 -10.91 1.28
CA ALA A 158 1.93 -12.13 1.77
C ALA A 158 0.94 -13.29 2.03
N SER A 159 -0.36 -12.98 2.19
CA SER A 159 -1.40 -14.01 2.40
C SER A 159 -1.96 -14.60 1.11
N ARG A 160 -1.56 -14.09 -0.06
CA ARG A 160 -2.07 -14.56 -1.35
C ARG A 160 -1.27 -15.75 -1.85
N ASP A 161 -1.94 -16.77 -2.33
CA ASP A 161 -1.33 -17.98 -2.89
C ASP A 161 -0.55 -17.72 -4.20
N ASP A 162 -0.91 -16.64 -4.92
CA ASP A 162 -0.26 -16.25 -6.17
C ASP A 162 0.95 -15.32 -5.99
N ILE A 163 1.32 -14.97 -4.73
CA ILE A 163 2.47 -14.12 -4.39
C ILE A 163 3.57 -14.91 -3.67
N ASP A 164 4.81 -14.66 -4.05
CA ASP A 164 5.98 -15.11 -3.31
C ASP A 164 6.27 -14.11 -2.16
N GLU A 165 5.91 -14.48 -0.94
CA GLU A 165 6.09 -13.65 0.25
C GLU A 165 7.56 -13.25 0.53
N ASN A 166 8.52 -13.97 -0.04
CA ASN A 166 9.95 -13.68 0.07
C ASN A 166 10.46 -12.67 -0.97
N ARG A 167 9.60 -12.26 -1.91
CA ARG A 167 9.93 -11.32 -2.99
C ARG A 167 8.95 -10.15 -3.04
N ILE A 168 8.68 -9.52 -1.88
CA ILE A 168 7.85 -8.31 -1.78
C ILE A 168 8.77 -7.09 -1.71
N GLY A 169 8.44 -6.09 -2.50
CA GLY A 169 9.06 -4.76 -2.49
C GLY A 169 8.02 -3.66 -2.32
N THR A 170 8.50 -2.43 -2.23
CA THR A 170 7.64 -1.24 -2.19
C THR A 170 8.19 -0.13 -3.06
N LEU A 171 7.31 0.64 -3.68
CA LEU A 171 7.65 1.71 -4.63
C LEU A 171 6.74 2.90 -4.43
N GLY A 172 7.23 4.10 -4.68
CA GLY A 172 6.39 5.30 -4.68
C GLY A 172 7.15 6.57 -5.03
N LEU A 173 6.42 7.64 -5.33
CA LEU A 173 6.94 8.98 -5.57
C LEU A 173 6.41 9.97 -4.54
N SER A 174 7.19 10.96 -4.11
CA SER A 174 6.78 12.02 -3.20
C SER A 174 6.23 11.45 -1.88
N LEU A 175 4.96 11.68 -1.53
CA LEU A 175 4.29 11.04 -0.39
C LEU A 175 4.47 9.52 -0.44
N GLY A 176 4.29 8.91 -1.61
CA GLY A 176 4.47 7.48 -1.82
C GLY A 176 5.91 7.03 -1.58
N SER A 177 6.92 7.84 -1.93
CA SER A 177 8.32 7.55 -1.62
C SER A 177 8.56 7.57 -0.10
N THR A 178 7.98 8.55 0.60
CA THR A 178 8.06 8.60 2.07
C THR A 178 7.40 7.37 2.69
N MET A 179 6.23 6.96 2.17
CA MET A 179 5.56 5.74 2.61
C MET A 179 6.41 4.49 2.36
N ALA A 180 7.02 4.39 1.17
CA ALA A 180 7.83 3.24 0.79
C ALA A 180 8.97 2.98 1.78
N TRP A 181 9.77 4.00 2.13
CA TRP A 181 10.85 3.79 3.07
C TRP A 181 10.37 3.53 4.52
N TRP A 182 9.22 4.12 4.95
CA TRP A 182 8.63 3.80 6.24
C TRP A 182 8.22 2.32 6.34
N VAL A 183 7.53 1.82 5.31
CA VAL A 183 7.12 0.41 5.24
C VAL A 183 8.36 -0.50 5.23
N ALA A 184 9.37 -0.20 4.40
CA ALA A 184 10.60 -0.98 4.31
C ALA A 184 11.40 -0.96 5.64
N ALA A 185 11.38 0.14 6.38
CA ALA A 185 12.05 0.22 7.67
C ALA A 185 11.33 -0.59 8.76
N LEU A 186 10.01 -0.74 8.66
CA LEU A 186 9.19 -1.40 9.68
C LEU A 186 8.90 -2.87 9.38
N ASP A 187 8.95 -3.31 8.13
CA ASP A 187 8.59 -4.67 7.71
C ASP A 187 9.77 -5.38 7.03
N GLU A 188 10.28 -6.44 7.66
CA GLU A 188 11.43 -7.23 7.15
C GLU A 188 11.13 -8.03 5.89
N ARG A 189 9.85 -8.21 5.56
CA ARG A 189 9.43 -8.88 4.32
C ARG A 189 9.73 -8.03 3.10
N ILE A 190 9.85 -6.70 3.25
CA ILE A 190 10.23 -5.81 2.16
C ILE A 190 11.71 -5.99 1.82
N LYS A 191 11.99 -6.44 0.61
CA LYS A 191 13.35 -6.75 0.12
C LYS A 191 13.96 -5.59 -0.68
N VAL A 192 13.13 -4.71 -1.23
CA VAL A 192 13.56 -3.55 -2.03
C VAL A 192 12.56 -2.39 -1.86
N CYS A 193 13.08 -1.17 -1.83
CA CYS A 193 12.27 0.04 -1.89
C CYS A 193 12.97 1.13 -2.74
#